data_7840af2923d8e733ec0a7974397a11b5
#
_entry.id   7840af2923d8e733ec0a7974397a11b5
#
_cell.length_a   1.000
_cell.length_b   1.000
_cell.length_c   1.000
_cell.angle_alpha   90.00
_cell.angle_beta   90.00
_cell.angle_gamma   90.00
#
_symmetry.space_group_name_H-M   'P 1'
#
loop_
_entity.id
_entity.type
_entity.pdbx_description
1 polymer ?
#
loop_
_entity_poly.entity_id
_entity_poly.type
_entity_poly.pdbx_seq_one_letter_code
_entity_poly.pdbx_strand_id
1 'polypeptide(L)'
;LCKYANERNVGILVWYGVKKRDGAHRVDLDNPETIEKEFAWCESLGVKGVKVDYLESDSQWAMKDMYDIASIAAKHKLVVNYHGCTDPNGENRTFPNILSSEAVQGSEYFKWGSGSPIETLLTLPYTRNVIGSMEFTPVGMSVKNCKATNGFMLGMTVVYESAMQTLAHSCHVYPGYGGLSFLTDIPSSWDESVLLEGSEPRKAAIRARRSGERWYLGAMTAKEDNYEADLAGAKYYAYVYTDNSDSSNIQMEKKEVTSKDKLTLPLKENGGAAVIFSKKDDLRLTSYDNYNYFEAENANLG
;
A
#
# COMPACT_ATOMS: atom_id res chain seq x y z
N LEU A 1 0.67 20.65 13.19
CA LEU A 1 0.53 19.68 12.11
C LEU A 1 -0.69 18.77 12.31
N CYS A 2 -0.82 18.06 13.45
CA CYS A 2 -1.94 17.11 13.69
C CYS A 2 -3.32 17.78 13.58
N LYS A 3 -3.50 18.99 14.16
CA LYS A 3 -4.74 19.75 14.01
C LYS A 3 -5.08 20.02 12.54
N TYR A 4 -4.12 20.51 11.77
CA TYR A 4 -4.28 20.79 10.33
C TYR A 4 -4.66 19.53 9.52
N ALA A 5 -4.01 18.41 9.83
CA ALA A 5 -4.27 17.14 9.17
C ALA A 5 -5.67 16.60 9.56
N ASN A 6 -6.01 16.61 10.84
CA ASN A 6 -7.30 16.13 11.33
C ASN A 6 -8.49 16.93 10.75
N GLU A 7 -8.35 18.24 10.55
CA GLU A 7 -9.35 19.09 9.87
C GLU A 7 -9.59 18.69 8.41
N ARG A 8 -8.69 17.89 7.82
CA ARG A 8 -8.75 17.37 6.45
C ARG A 8 -8.97 15.86 6.39
N ASN A 9 -9.38 15.25 7.49
CA ASN A 9 -9.53 13.80 7.66
C ASN A 9 -8.25 13.01 7.35
N VAL A 10 -7.07 13.59 7.63
CA VAL A 10 -5.78 12.94 7.49
C VAL A 10 -5.23 12.62 8.87
N GLY A 11 -4.97 11.35 9.15
CA GLY A 11 -4.31 10.89 10.37
C GLY A 11 -2.78 10.99 10.25
N ILE A 12 -2.12 11.54 11.27
CA ILE A 12 -0.66 11.54 11.34
C ILE A 12 -0.20 10.29 12.09
N LEU A 13 0.78 9.58 11.52
CA LEU A 13 1.51 8.52 12.19
C LEU A 13 2.93 9.01 12.52
N VAL A 14 3.40 8.67 13.73
CA VAL A 14 4.77 8.97 14.15
C VAL A 14 5.62 7.71 14.03
N TRP A 15 6.83 7.86 13.51
CA TRP A 15 7.77 6.76 13.36
C TRP A 15 8.64 6.62 14.63
N TYR A 16 8.79 5.38 15.11
CA TYR A 16 9.64 5.01 16.23
C TYR A 16 10.53 3.82 15.87
N GLY A 17 11.76 3.77 16.41
CA GLY A 17 12.58 2.57 16.41
C GLY A 17 12.51 1.86 17.76
N VAL A 18 12.57 0.52 17.75
CA VAL A 18 12.63 -0.28 19.01
C VAL A 18 14.04 -0.31 19.58
N LYS A 19 15.07 -0.19 18.73
CA LYS A 19 16.48 -0.28 19.14
C LYS A 19 17.26 0.96 18.71
N LYS A 20 18.26 1.32 19.54
CA LYS A 20 19.27 2.32 19.15
C LYS A 20 20.04 1.84 17.94
N ARG A 21 20.03 2.67 16.88
CA ARG A 21 21.05 2.62 15.84
C ARG A 21 21.94 3.84 15.97
N ASP A 22 23.26 3.64 15.83
CA ASP A 22 24.25 4.70 15.95
C ASP A 22 23.91 5.94 15.11
N GLY A 23 23.95 7.10 15.74
CA GLY A 23 23.79 8.40 15.10
C GLY A 23 22.35 8.90 14.94
N ALA A 24 21.34 8.23 15.43
CA ALA A 24 19.97 8.73 15.39
C ALA A 24 19.51 9.22 16.76
N HIS A 25 19.02 10.46 16.82
CA HIS A 25 18.28 10.97 17.98
C HIS A 25 16.89 10.31 17.97
N ARG A 26 16.70 9.27 18.79
CA ARG A 26 15.47 8.48 18.84
C ARG A 26 15.10 8.24 20.30
N VAL A 27 13.80 8.15 20.49
CA VAL A 27 13.25 7.53 21.68
C VAL A 27 13.14 6.04 21.38
N ASP A 28 13.77 5.22 22.21
CA ASP A 28 13.71 3.78 22.05
C ASP A 28 12.47 3.24 22.76
N LEU A 29 11.66 2.47 22.05
CA LEU A 29 10.51 1.79 22.63
C LEU A 29 10.96 0.45 23.25
N ASP A 30 11.91 0.51 24.18
CA ASP A 30 12.59 -0.66 24.77
C ASP A 30 11.98 -1.13 26.09
N ASN A 31 11.04 -0.38 26.64
CA ASN A 31 10.36 -0.74 27.88
C ASN A 31 8.96 -0.11 27.98
N PRO A 32 8.03 -0.72 28.72
CA PRO A 32 6.63 -0.27 28.83
C PRO A 32 6.47 1.17 29.37
N GLU A 33 7.35 1.64 30.24
CA GLU A 33 7.24 3.01 30.79
C GLU A 33 7.53 4.08 29.72
N THR A 34 8.55 3.85 28.90
CA THR A 34 8.88 4.72 27.77
C THR A 34 7.76 4.69 26.73
N ILE A 35 7.23 3.51 26.41
CA ILE A 35 6.12 3.35 25.46
C ILE A 35 4.89 4.12 25.95
N GLU A 36 4.50 3.92 27.20
CA GLU A 36 3.34 4.59 27.82
C GLU A 36 3.46 6.13 27.75
N LYS A 37 4.65 6.67 28.10
CA LYS A 37 4.92 8.11 28.05
C LYS A 37 4.83 8.68 26.64
N GLU A 38 5.46 8.01 25.67
CA GLU A 38 5.48 8.47 24.28
C GLU A 38 4.09 8.40 23.65
N PHE A 39 3.34 7.34 23.92
CA PHE A 39 2.02 7.16 23.33
C PHE A 39 0.97 8.06 23.98
N ALA A 40 1.08 8.34 25.29
CA ALA A 40 0.29 9.39 25.94
C ALA A 40 0.56 10.77 25.32
N TRP A 41 1.82 11.08 25.02
CA TRP A 41 2.18 12.29 24.32
C TRP A 41 1.60 12.34 22.90
N CYS A 42 1.69 11.24 22.11
CA CYS A 42 1.08 11.13 20.80
C CYS A 42 -0.43 11.39 20.85
N GLU A 43 -1.14 10.74 21.79
CA GLU A 43 -2.59 10.95 21.99
C GLU A 43 -2.90 12.43 22.28
N SER A 44 -2.12 13.09 23.15
CA SER A 44 -2.30 14.50 23.53
C SER A 44 -2.16 15.46 22.35
N LEU A 45 -1.37 15.10 21.33
CA LEU A 45 -1.18 15.86 20.10
C LEU A 45 -2.22 15.54 19.02
N GLY A 46 -3.07 14.52 19.21
CA GLY A 46 -4.04 14.07 18.22
C GLY A 46 -3.46 13.21 17.11
N VAL A 47 -2.27 12.60 17.33
CA VAL A 47 -1.69 11.55 16.49
C VAL A 47 -2.64 10.38 16.41
N LYS A 48 -2.69 9.68 15.28
CA LYS A 48 -3.62 8.57 15.02
C LYS A 48 -2.96 7.21 15.06
N GLY A 49 -1.65 7.15 14.94
CA GLY A 49 -0.94 5.87 14.97
C GLY A 49 0.56 6.02 15.02
N VAL A 50 1.21 4.88 15.07
CA VAL A 50 2.66 4.76 15.13
C VAL A 50 3.15 3.75 14.10
N LYS A 51 4.25 4.07 13.43
CA LYS A 51 5.04 3.12 12.66
C LYS A 51 6.23 2.74 13.52
N VAL A 52 6.33 1.46 13.87
CA VAL A 52 7.36 0.91 14.77
C VAL A 52 8.30 0.01 13.99
N ASP A 53 9.57 0.31 14.03
CA ASP A 53 10.60 -0.26 13.18
C ASP A 53 11.77 -0.87 13.98
N TYR A 54 12.58 -1.71 13.31
CA TYR A 54 13.80 -2.32 13.84
C TYR A 54 13.59 -3.34 14.97
N LEU A 55 12.51 -4.10 14.91
CA LEU A 55 12.34 -5.28 15.76
C LEU A 55 13.38 -6.36 15.41
N GLU A 56 13.62 -6.59 14.14
CA GLU A 56 14.71 -7.38 13.53
C GLU A 56 14.94 -8.76 14.18
N SER A 57 13.88 -9.38 14.70
CA SER A 57 13.94 -10.68 15.36
C SER A 57 12.57 -11.34 15.39
N ASP A 58 12.57 -12.67 15.37
CA ASP A 58 11.43 -13.55 15.58
C ASP A 58 11.47 -14.24 16.94
N SER A 59 12.36 -13.77 17.82
CA SER A 59 12.54 -14.31 19.17
C SER A 59 11.33 -14.00 20.06
N GLN A 60 11.17 -14.78 21.11
CA GLN A 60 10.10 -14.59 22.10
C GLN A 60 10.09 -13.18 22.72
N TRP A 61 11.26 -12.57 22.93
CA TRP A 61 11.32 -11.21 23.46
C TRP A 61 10.81 -10.18 22.44
N ALA A 62 11.13 -10.31 21.15
CA ALA A 62 10.63 -9.41 20.12
C ALA A 62 9.10 -9.51 19.96
N MET A 63 8.56 -10.73 20.04
CA MET A 63 7.12 -10.94 20.06
C MET A 63 6.45 -10.31 21.27
N LYS A 64 7.10 -10.40 22.45
CA LYS A 64 6.60 -9.74 23.66
C LYS A 64 6.59 -8.21 23.49
N ASP A 65 7.65 -7.63 22.94
CA ASP A 65 7.73 -6.19 22.68
C ASP A 65 6.62 -5.74 21.72
N MET A 66 6.35 -6.49 20.64
CA MET A 66 5.23 -6.21 19.73
C MET A 66 3.89 -6.21 20.46
N TYR A 67 3.65 -7.17 21.36
CA TYR A 67 2.40 -7.24 22.12
C TYR A 67 2.28 -6.12 23.15
N ASP A 68 3.34 -5.76 23.83
CA ASP A 68 3.36 -4.63 24.78
C ASP A 68 3.10 -3.31 24.04
N ILE A 69 3.76 -3.08 22.90
CA ILE A 69 3.56 -1.90 22.05
C ILE A 69 2.10 -1.84 21.55
N ALA A 70 1.57 -2.93 21.00
CA ALA A 70 0.20 -2.96 20.49
C ALA A 70 -0.84 -2.72 21.60
N SER A 71 -0.63 -3.33 22.78
CA SER A 71 -1.52 -3.19 23.93
C SER A 71 -1.52 -1.74 24.47
N ILE A 72 -0.36 -1.12 24.60
CA ILE A 72 -0.23 0.26 25.08
C ILE A 72 -0.77 1.23 24.02
N ALA A 73 -0.47 1.00 22.72
CA ALA A 73 -1.03 1.79 21.63
C ALA A 73 -2.57 1.79 21.64
N ALA A 74 -3.19 0.62 21.90
CA ALA A 74 -4.64 0.50 21.99
C ALA A 74 -5.23 1.36 23.12
N LYS A 75 -4.60 1.44 24.28
CA LYS A 75 -5.03 2.32 25.39
C LYS A 75 -5.08 3.78 24.97
N HIS A 76 -4.11 4.21 24.13
CA HIS A 76 -3.98 5.57 23.62
C HIS A 76 -4.69 5.78 22.27
N LYS A 77 -5.52 4.82 21.81
CA LYS A 77 -6.29 4.89 20.55
C LYS A 77 -5.39 5.09 19.32
N LEU A 78 -4.21 4.51 19.35
CA LEU A 78 -3.25 4.54 18.26
C LEU A 78 -3.30 3.24 17.46
N VAL A 79 -3.32 3.35 16.14
CA VAL A 79 -3.06 2.23 15.25
C VAL A 79 -1.57 1.99 15.10
N VAL A 80 -1.19 0.76 14.76
CA VAL A 80 0.20 0.34 14.66
C VAL A 80 0.49 -0.24 13.29
N ASN A 81 1.63 0.16 12.73
CA ASN A 81 2.27 -0.46 11.57
C ASN A 81 3.66 -0.92 11.98
N TYR A 82 3.93 -2.22 11.87
CA TYR A 82 5.24 -2.78 12.18
C TYR A 82 6.13 -2.87 10.95
N HIS A 83 7.39 -2.44 11.11
CA HIS A 83 8.47 -2.61 10.14
C HIS A 83 9.66 -3.33 10.75
N GLY A 84 10.57 -3.85 9.91
CA GLY A 84 11.69 -4.65 10.40
C GLY A 84 11.24 -5.74 11.39
N CYS A 85 10.13 -6.40 11.12
CA CYS A 85 9.44 -7.30 12.03
C CYS A 85 9.37 -8.73 11.45
N THR A 86 8.97 -9.68 12.29
CA THR A 86 8.69 -11.06 11.88
C THR A 86 7.34 -11.17 11.16
N ASP A 87 7.09 -12.31 10.52
CA ASP A 87 5.81 -12.64 9.87
C ASP A 87 4.64 -12.59 10.85
N PRO A 88 3.46 -12.12 10.41
CA PRO A 88 2.25 -12.15 11.22
C PRO A 88 1.88 -13.57 11.64
N ASN A 89 1.52 -13.74 12.90
CA ASN A 89 1.09 -15.01 13.48
C ASN A 89 -0.33 -14.98 14.05
N GLY A 90 -1.11 -13.97 13.66
CA GLY A 90 -2.49 -13.77 14.08
C GLY A 90 -2.67 -12.78 15.23
N GLU A 91 -1.63 -12.06 15.62
CA GLU A 91 -1.65 -11.04 16.68
C GLU A 91 -2.68 -9.95 16.44
N ASN A 92 -2.98 -9.60 15.19
CA ASN A 92 -4.01 -8.64 14.82
C ASN A 92 -5.44 -9.06 15.21
N ARG A 93 -5.67 -10.34 15.50
CA ARG A 93 -6.95 -10.82 16.06
C ARG A 93 -7.10 -10.50 17.54
N THR A 94 -5.98 -10.42 18.26
CA THR A 94 -5.94 -10.01 19.67
C THR A 94 -5.83 -8.48 19.77
N PHE A 95 -5.04 -7.88 18.91
CA PHE A 95 -4.76 -6.44 18.84
C PHE A 95 -5.21 -5.89 17.48
N PRO A 96 -6.51 -5.60 17.28
CA PRO A 96 -7.04 -5.13 15.99
C PRO A 96 -6.55 -3.74 15.59
N ASN A 97 -5.86 -3.05 16.46
CA ASN A 97 -5.15 -1.82 16.15
C ASN A 97 -3.82 -2.03 15.38
N ILE A 98 -3.33 -3.26 15.24
CA ILE A 98 -2.27 -3.62 14.32
C ILE A 98 -2.88 -3.69 12.92
N LEU A 99 -2.63 -2.68 12.10
CA LEU A 99 -3.22 -2.60 10.76
C LEU A 99 -2.41 -3.35 9.71
N SER A 100 -1.08 -3.29 9.81
CA SER A 100 -0.21 -3.88 8.81
C SER A 100 1.17 -4.17 9.40
N SER A 101 1.86 -5.14 8.81
CA SER A 101 3.25 -5.48 9.14
C SER A 101 4.05 -5.61 7.85
N GLU A 102 5.29 -5.13 7.83
CA GLU A 102 6.17 -5.28 6.68
C GLU A 102 6.48 -6.77 6.45
N ALA A 103 7.34 -7.35 7.27
CA ALA A 103 7.80 -8.74 7.19
C ALA A 103 8.01 -9.23 5.74
N VAL A 104 8.57 -8.37 4.91
CA VAL A 104 8.84 -8.56 3.49
C VAL A 104 9.92 -7.59 3.04
N GLN A 105 10.65 -7.95 2.00
CA GLN A 105 11.59 -7.05 1.37
C GLN A 105 10.83 -6.08 0.44
N GLY A 106 10.36 -4.96 1.01
CA GLY A 106 9.50 -3.97 0.35
C GLY A 106 10.21 -3.13 -0.71
N SER A 107 9.49 -2.18 -1.31
CA SER A 107 10.00 -1.35 -2.43
C SER A 107 11.23 -0.54 -2.07
N GLU A 108 11.43 -0.20 -0.80
CA GLU A 108 12.60 0.61 -0.41
C GLU A 108 13.94 -0.08 -0.71
N TYR A 109 13.96 -1.41 -0.72
CA TYR A 109 15.17 -2.19 -1.03
C TYR A 109 15.69 -1.98 -2.45
N PHE A 110 14.84 -1.56 -3.38
CA PHE A 110 15.29 -1.19 -4.71
C PHE A 110 16.28 -0.01 -4.70
N LYS A 111 16.16 0.92 -3.73
CA LYS A 111 17.11 2.04 -3.56
C LYS A 111 18.55 1.55 -3.35
N TRP A 112 18.69 0.42 -2.67
CA TRP A 112 20.00 -0.16 -2.33
C TRP A 112 20.45 -1.23 -3.32
N GLY A 113 19.69 -1.46 -4.38
CA GLY A 113 20.02 -2.46 -5.42
C GLY A 113 19.76 -3.91 -5.00
N SER A 114 19.06 -4.12 -3.89
CA SER A 114 18.74 -5.44 -3.32
C SER A 114 17.24 -5.75 -3.32
N GLY A 115 16.47 -5.07 -4.18
CA GLY A 115 15.03 -5.33 -4.31
C GLY A 115 14.70 -6.73 -4.80
N SER A 116 13.54 -7.24 -4.43
CA SER A 116 13.07 -8.58 -4.78
C SER A 116 12.93 -8.76 -6.30
N PRO A 117 13.33 -9.92 -6.86
CA PRO A 117 13.06 -10.30 -8.24
C PRO A 117 11.56 -10.33 -8.54
N ILE A 118 11.20 -10.18 -9.82
CA ILE A 118 9.80 -10.20 -10.28
C ILE A 118 9.09 -11.49 -9.85
N GLU A 119 9.75 -12.64 -9.97
CA GLU A 119 9.20 -13.94 -9.58
C GLU A 119 8.89 -14.00 -8.08
N THR A 120 9.69 -13.33 -7.25
CA THR A 120 9.40 -13.21 -5.81
C THR A 120 8.17 -12.33 -5.61
N LEU A 121 8.10 -11.15 -6.26
CA LEU A 121 6.94 -10.26 -6.18
C LEU A 121 5.64 -10.99 -6.60
N LEU A 122 5.71 -11.85 -7.63
CA LEU A 122 4.59 -12.66 -8.08
C LEU A 122 4.30 -13.88 -7.20
N THR A 123 5.15 -14.17 -6.21
CA THR A 123 4.94 -15.25 -5.25
C THR A 123 4.30 -14.74 -3.94
N LEU A 124 4.58 -13.51 -3.55
CA LEU A 124 4.08 -12.92 -2.30
C LEU A 124 2.56 -12.98 -2.13
N PRO A 125 1.73 -12.79 -3.17
CA PRO A 125 0.26 -12.90 -3.05
C PRO A 125 -0.23 -14.28 -2.60
N TYR A 126 0.58 -15.30 -2.83
CA TYR A 126 0.24 -16.70 -2.53
C TYR A 126 0.93 -17.24 -1.26
N THR A 127 1.81 -16.45 -0.67
CA THR A 127 2.61 -16.83 0.50
C THR A 127 2.48 -15.81 1.62
N ARG A 128 3.39 -14.85 1.71
CA ARG A 128 3.42 -13.83 2.79
C ARG A 128 2.08 -13.10 2.98
N ASN A 129 1.42 -12.73 1.89
CA ASN A 129 0.17 -11.95 1.96
C ASN A 129 -1.07 -12.80 2.30
N VAL A 130 -0.94 -14.13 2.36
CA VAL A 130 -2.02 -15.04 2.81
C VAL A 130 -2.15 -15.03 4.33
N ILE A 131 -1.05 -14.83 5.05
CA ILE A 131 -1.01 -14.91 6.51
C ILE A 131 -1.38 -13.60 7.21
N GLY A 132 -1.48 -12.51 6.47
CA GLY A 132 -1.89 -11.22 7.01
C GLY A 132 -1.54 -10.04 6.13
N SER A 133 -2.04 -8.88 6.54
CA SER A 133 -1.82 -7.58 5.92
C SER A 133 -0.33 -7.30 5.72
N MET A 134 0.06 -6.89 4.50
CA MET A 134 1.46 -6.75 4.10
C MET A 134 1.76 -5.34 3.62
N GLU A 135 2.58 -4.63 4.37
CA GLU A 135 3.03 -3.30 3.99
C GLU A 135 4.29 -3.39 3.12
N PHE A 136 4.08 -3.41 1.80
CA PHE A 136 5.15 -3.53 0.80
C PHE A 136 5.68 -2.18 0.32
N THR A 137 4.98 -1.08 0.58
CA THR A 137 5.28 0.25 0.03
C THR A 137 5.30 0.29 -1.52
N PRO A 138 4.17 -0.04 -2.20
CA PRO A 138 4.13 -0.06 -3.66
C PRO A 138 4.25 1.33 -4.29
N VAL A 139 4.28 1.39 -5.64
CA VAL A 139 4.28 2.62 -6.46
C VAL A 139 5.58 3.42 -6.35
N GLY A 140 6.71 2.73 -6.40
CA GLY A 140 8.03 3.35 -6.51
C GLY A 140 8.37 3.71 -7.96
N MET A 141 7.74 4.73 -8.54
CA MET A 141 7.74 5.07 -9.97
C MET A 141 9.11 5.37 -10.60
N SER A 142 10.09 5.76 -9.85
CA SER A 142 11.42 6.11 -10.36
C SER A 142 12.54 5.45 -9.58
N VAL A 143 12.24 4.33 -8.94
CA VAL A 143 13.22 3.60 -8.15
C VAL A 143 14.19 2.90 -9.08
N LYS A 144 15.45 3.30 -9.06
CA LYS A 144 16.53 2.64 -9.80
C LYS A 144 16.58 1.15 -9.40
N ASN A 145 16.94 0.30 -10.35
CA ASN A 145 17.06 -1.16 -10.18
C ASN A 145 15.74 -1.93 -10.01
N CYS A 146 14.59 -1.30 -10.10
CA CYS A 146 13.31 -2.01 -10.21
C CYS A 146 13.06 -2.38 -11.68
N LYS A 147 12.79 -3.65 -11.95
CA LYS A 147 12.43 -4.14 -13.29
C LYS A 147 10.93 -4.08 -13.56
N ALA A 148 10.12 -3.91 -12.52
CA ALA A 148 8.68 -3.78 -12.65
C ALA A 148 8.30 -2.45 -13.30
N THR A 149 7.32 -2.46 -14.18
CA THR A 149 6.78 -1.26 -14.81
C THR A 149 5.88 -0.48 -13.84
N ASN A 150 5.47 0.72 -14.25
CA ASN A 150 4.48 1.50 -13.49
C ASN A 150 3.13 0.77 -13.40
N GLY A 151 2.71 0.07 -14.46
CA GLY A 151 1.49 -0.75 -14.47
C GLY A 151 1.56 -1.91 -13.48
N PHE A 152 2.71 -2.58 -13.38
CA PHE A 152 2.95 -3.62 -12.37
C PHE A 152 2.78 -3.06 -10.95
N MET A 153 3.42 -1.95 -10.66
CA MET A 153 3.36 -1.30 -9.35
C MET A 153 1.96 -0.78 -9.00
N LEU A 154 1.21 -0.30 -9.99
CA LEU A 154 -0.17 0.12 -9.78
C LEU A 154 -1.08 -1.08 -9.55
N GLY A 155 -0.98 -2.14 -10.36
CA GLY A 155 -1.72 -3.39 -10.18
C GLY A 155 -1.46 -4.05 -8.82
N MET A 156 -0.24 -3.93 -8.32
CA MET A 156 0.17 -4.42 -7.00
C MET A 156 -0.69 -3.85 -5.87
N THR A 157 -1.15 -2.61 -5.97
CA THR A 157 -1.97 -1.97 -4.93
C THR A 157 -3.31 -2.66 -4.72
N VAL A 158 -3.81 -3.39 -5.71
CA VAL A 158 -5.01 -4.25 -5.59
C VAL A 158 -4.62 -5.68 -5.24
N VAL A 159 -3.55 -6.20 -5.86
CA VAL A 159 -3.15 -7.61 -5.68
C VAL A 159 -2.68 -7.86 -4.25
N TYR A 160 -1.86 -6.97 -3.70
CA TYR A 160 -1.42 -7.04 -2.31
C TYR A 160 -2.50 -6.48 -1.37
N GLU A 161 -2.74 -7.18 -0.29
CA GLU A 161 -3.65 -6.71 0.75
C GLU A 161 -2.83 -6.03 1.85
N SER A 162 -3.26 -4.82 2.19
CA SER A 162 -2.79 -4.10 3.37
C SER A 162 -3.90 -3.18 3.88
N ALA A 163 -4.27 -3.32 5.14
CA ALA A 163 -5.24 -2.41 5.77
C ALA A 163 -4.69 -0.97 5.89
N MET A 164 -3.37 -0.81 5.81
CA MET A 164 -2.70 0.47 5.68
C MET A 164 -1.58 0.33 4.66
N GLN A 165 -1.85 0.71 3.42
CA GLN A 165 -0.87 0.63 2.34
C GLN A 165 -0.16 1.98 2.19
N THR A 166 1.10 2.04 2.55
CA THR A 166 1.94 3.22 2.33
C THR A 166 2.45 3.24 0.90
N LEU A 167 2.28 4.34 0.22
CA LEU A 167 2.82 4.50 -1.13
C LEU A 167 4.27 4.98 -1.06
N ALA A 168 5.15 4.34 -1.81
CA ALA A 168 6.54 4.74 -1.93
C ALA A 168 6.67 6.05 -2.73
N HIS A 169 7.77 6.71 -2.59
CA HIS A 169 8.17 7.89 -3.34
C HIS A 169 7.88 9.24 -2.66
N SER A 170 8.55 10.28 -3.17
CA SER A 170 8.30 11.67 -2.77
C SER A 170 6.95 12.15 -3.30
N CYS A 171 6.22 12.95 -2.49
CA CYS A 171 4.95 13.54 -2.89
C CYS A 171 5.04 14.40 -4.17
N HIS A 172 6.23 14.92 -4.51
CA HIS A 172 6.44 15.76 -5.69
C HIS A 172 6.32 15.03 -7.03
N VAL A 173 6.37 13.69 -7.05
CA VAL A 173 6.26 12.92 -8.31
C VAL A 173 4.83 12.54 -8.66
N TYR A 174 3.92 12.55 -7.69
CA TYR A 174 2.52 12.19 -7.93
C TYR A 174 1.75 13.17 -8.85
N PRO A 175 2.06 14.48 -8.89
CA PRO A 175 1.37 15.40 -9.81
C PRO A 175 1.40 15.01 -11.28
N GLY A 176 2.48 14.40 -11.76
CA GLY A 176 2.61 13.94 -13.14
C GLY A 176 2.25 12.47 -13.37
N TYR A 177 1.80 11.77 -12.32
CA TYR A 177 1.55 10.34 -12.40
C TYR A 177 0.15 10.03 -12.92
N GLY A 178 0.06 9.36 -14.07
CA GLY A 178 -1.22 9.02 -14.71
C GLY A 178 -2.11 8.07 -13.91
N GLY A 179 -1.55 7.34 -12.93
CA GLY A 179 -2.28 6.46 -12.03
C GLY A 179 -2.86 7.14 -10.78
N LEU A 180 -2.71 8.45 -10.64
CA LEU A 180 -3.09 9.14 -9.40
C LEU A 180 -4.57 9.06 -9.07
N SER A 181 -5.45 9.22 -10.07
CA SER A 181 -6.90 9.11 -9.86
C SER A 181 -7.30 7.71 -9.37
N PHE A 182 -6.54 6.68 -9.73
CA PHE A 182 -6.68 5.33 -9.18
C PHE A 182 -6.26 5.31 -7.69
N LEU A 183 -5.09 5.84 -7.38
CA LEU A 183 -4.55 5.85 -6.02
C LEU A 183 -5.38 6.67 -5.03
N THR A 184 -6.11 7.67 -5.51
CA THR A 184 -7.00 8.46 -4.67
C THR A 184 -8.39 7.84 -4.48
N ASP A 185 -8.74 6.84 -5.28
CA ASP A 185 -10.02 6.14 -5.21
C ASP A 185 -9.93 4.77 -4.52
N ILE A 186 -8.76 4.11 -4.55
CA ILE A 186 -8.58 2.78 -3.99
C ILE A 186 -8.87 2.75 -2.48
N PRO A 187 -9.74 1.83 -2.00
CA PRO A 187 -10.06 1.73 -0.58
C PRO A 187 -8.98 0.95 0.19
N SER A 188 -8.98 1.10 1.51
CA SER A 188 -8.11 0.36 2.43
C SER A 188 -8.73 -0.96 2.94
N SER A 189 -10.00 -1.21 2.65
CA SER A 189 -10.71 -2.43 3.06
C SER A 189 -11.61 -2.97 1.96
N TRP A 190 -11.83 -4.27 2.00
CA TRP A 190 -12.49 -5.00 0.93
C TRP A 190 -13.63 -5.87 1.47
N ASP A 191 -14.78 -5.82 0.80
CA ASP A 191 -15.93 -6.69 1.10
C ASP A 191 -15.76 -8.08 0.48
N GLU A 192 -15.05 -8.15 -0.66
CA GLU A 192 -14.86 -9.38 -1.42
C GLU A 192 -13.50 -9.37 -2.13
N SER A 193 -12.89 -10.53 -2.27
CA SER A 193 -11.60 -10.71 -2.94
C SER A 193 -11.58 -12.02 -3.70
N VAL A 194 -11.32 -11.98 -5.01
CA VAL A 194 -11.30 -13.12 -5.91
C VAL A 194 -9.97 -13.17 -6.65
N LEU A 195 -9.30 -14.31 -6.58
CA LEU A 195 -8.15 -14.61 -7.44
C LEU A 195 -8.69 -15.08 -8.80
N LEU A 196 -8.27 -14.42 -9.87
CA LEU A 196 -8.79 -14.70 -11.21
C LEU A 196 -7.95 -15.75 -11.93
N GLU A 197 -8.56 -16.38 -12.95
CA GLU A 197 -7.90 -17.34 -13.82
C GLU A 197 -6.66 -16.71 -14.49
N GLY A 198 -5.67 -17.53 -14.79
CA GLY A 198 -4.36 -17.06 -15.26
C GLY A 198 -3.37 -16.70 -14.15
N SER A 199 -3.83 -16.68 -12.90
CA SER A 199 -2.95 -16.44 -11.74
C SER A 199 -2.15 -17.68 -11.39
N GLU A 200 -0.82 -17.55 -11.38
CA GLU A 200 0.13 -18.63 -11.04
C GLU A 200 1.35 -18.07 -10.34
N PRO A 201 1.77 -18.63 -9.19
CA PRO A 201 2.98 -18.19 -8.51
C PRO A 201 4.17 -18.05 -9.44
N ARG A 202 4.95 -17.00 -9.29
CA ARG A 202 6.12 -16.65 -10.12
C ARG A 202 5.83 -16.18 -11.55
N LYS A 203 4.60 -16.32 -12.05
CA LYS A 203 4.24 -15.99 -13.44
C LYS A 203 3.30 -14.80 -13.54
N ALA A 204 2.17 -14.85 -12.83
CA ALA A 204 1.19 -13.78 -12.83
C ALA A 204 0.36 -13.78 -11.53
N ALA A 205 -0.15 -12.64 -11.16
CA ALA A 205 -1.11 -12.48 -10.08
C ALA A 205 -2.19 -11.49 -10.51
N ILE A 206 -3.42 -11.97 -10.63
CA ILE A 206 -4.55 -11.19 -11.11
C ILE A 206 -5.67 -11.32 -10.08
N ARG A 207 -6.11 -10.22 -9.53
CA ARG A 207 -7.07 -10.20 -8.44
C ARG A 207 -8.14 -9.16 -8.66
N ALA A 208 -9.39 -9.54 -8.45
CA ALA A 208 -10.51 -8.62 -8.36
C ALA A 208 -10.95 -8.48 -6.90
N ARG A 209 -11.23 -7.24 -6.48
CA ARG A 209 -11.70 -6.92 -5.13
C ARG A 209 -12.87 -5.95 -5.20
N ARG A 210 -13.81 -6.09 -4.29
CA ARG A 210 -14.98 -5.21 -4.18
C ARG A 210 -14.94 -4.40 -2.90
N SER A 211 -15.30 -3.14 -3.00
CA SER A 211 -15.63 -2.29 -1.86
C SER A 211 -16.90 -1.50 -2.19
N GLY A 212 -17.95 -1.71 -1.43
CA GLY A 212 -19.27 -1.18 -1.73
C GLY A 212 -19.78 -1.65 -3.10
N GLU A 213 -20.09 -0.71 -3.98
CA GLU A 213 -20.57 -1.00 -5.35
C GLU A 213 -19.47 -1.03 -6.42
N ARG A 214 -18.22 -0.70 -6.06
CA ARG A 214 -17.09 -0.67 -6.99
C ARG A 214 -16.28 -1.95 -6.93
N TRP A 215 -15.82 -2.40 -8.09
CA TRP A 215 -14.83 -3.43 -8.23
C TRP A 215 -13.50 -2.84 -8.68
N TYR A 216 -12.44 -3.42 -8.19
CA TYR A 216 -11.07 -3.08 -8.52
C TYR A 216 -10.35 -4.33 -8.99
N LEU A 217 -9.72 -4.27 -10.15
CA LEU A 217 -8.90 -5.35 -10.67
C LEU A 217 -7.44 -4.88 -10.69
N GLY A 218 -6.55 -5.71 -10.16
CA GLY A 218 -5.11 -5.57 -10.30
C GLY A 218 -4.53 -6.76 -11.03
N ALA A 219 -3.66 -6.51 -12.00
CA ALA A 219 -2.94 -7.53 -12.72
C ALA A 219 -1.44 -7.25 -12.67
N MET A 220 -0.65 -8.29 -12.41
CA MET A 220 0.81 -8.29 -12.40
C MET A 220 1.29 -9.51 -13.18
N THR A 221 2.26 -9.35 -14.09
CA THR A 221 2.82 -10.45 -14.90
C THR A 221 4.32 -10.36 -15.08
N ALA A 222 4.99 -11.51 -15.19
CA ALA A 222 6.40 -11.58 -15.57
C ALA A 222 6.62 -11.52 -17.09
N LYS A 223 5.61 -11.89 -17.88
CA LYS A 223 5.71 -11.95 -19.35
C LYS A 223 4.68 -11.03 -19.97
N GLU A 224 5.00 -10.54 -21.16
CA GLU A 224 4.01 -9.86 -21.99
C GLU A 224 2.79 -10.76 -22.24
N ASP A 225 1.60 -10.19 -22.08
CA ASP A 225 0.33 -10.88 -22.23
C ASP A 225 -0.78 -9.91 -22.64
N ASN A 226 -1.85 -10.46 -23.22
CA ASN A 226 -3.13 -9.78 -23.39
C ASN A 226 -4.17 -10.49 -22.52
N TYR A 227 -4.26 -10.08 -21.26
CA TYR A 227 -5.19 -10.68 -20.33
C TYR A 227 -6.63 -10.30 -20.67
N GLU A 228 -7.50 -11.31 -20.83
CA GLU A 228 -8.93 -11.13 -21.05
C GLU A 228 -9.70 -11.33 -19.73
N ALA A 229 -10.25 -10.25 -19.19
CA ALA A 229 -11.13 -10.32 -18.04
C ALA A 229 -12.58 -10.61 -18.47
N ASP A 230 -13.14 -11.70 -17.98
CA ASP A 230 -14.56 -11.99 -18.09
C ASP A 230 -15.34 -11.14 -17.09
N LEU A 231 -16.35 -10.43 -17.60
CA LEU A 231 -17.19 -9.54 -16.81
C LEU A 231 -18.52 -10.22 -16.49
N ALA A 232 -18.82 -10.35 -15.20
CA ALA A 232 -20.13 -10.84 -14.76
C ALA A 232 -21.03 -9.66 -14.33
N GLY A 233 -22.31 -9.67 -14.74
CA GLY A 233 -23.30 -8.77 -14.19
C GLY A 233 -23.73 -7.60 -15.09
N ALA A 234 -23.93 -6.43 -14.50
CA ALA A 234 -24.55 -5.27 -15.13
C ALA A 234 -23.57 -4.49 -16.03
N LYS A 235 -24.07 -3.41 -16.63
CA LYS A 235 -23.24 -2.42 -17.29
C LYS A 235 -22.36 -1.68 -16.28
N TYR A 236 -21.06 -1.49 -16.63
CA TYR A 236 -20.09 -0.73 -15.87
C TYR A 236 -19.36 0.30 -16.74
N TYR A 237 -18.87 1.36 -16.08
CA TYR A 237 -17.79 2.18 -16.58
C TYR A 237 -16.47 1.56 -16.06
N ALA A 238 -15.61 1.13 -16.97
CA ALA A 238 -14.29 0.61 -16.66
C ALA A 238 -13.25 1.70 -16.90
N TYR A 239 -12.56 2.11 -15.85
CA TYR A 239 -11.41 3.01 -15.94
C TYR A 239 -10.16 2.14 -15.91
N VAL A 240 -9.52 2.00 -17.05
CA VAL A 240 -8.42 1.07 -17.30
C VAL A 240 -7.10 1.83 -17.26
N TYR A 241 -6.21 1.43 -16.38
CA TYR A 241 -4.88 2.01 -16.18
C TYR A 241 -3.83 1.01 -16.61
N THR A 242 -3.04 1.36 -17.61
CA THR A 242 -1.95 0.52 -18.16
C THR A 242 -0.69 1.35 -18.34
N ASP A 243 0.44 0.68 -18.54
CA ASP A 243 1.66 1.35 -18.93
C ASP A 243 1.46 2.11 -20.26
N ASN A 244 1.94 3.35 -20.35
CA ASN A 244 2.04 4.06 -21.61
C ASN A 244 3.07 3.38 -22.56
N SER A 245 3.22 3.86 -23.79
CA SER A 245 4.00 3.19 -24.83
C SER A 245 5.45 2.87 -24.42
N ASP A 246 6.12 3.75 -23.68
CA ASP A 246 7.51 3.61 -23.23
C ASP A 246 7.66 3.14 -21.77
N SER A 247 6.56 2.83 -21.09
CA SER A 247 6.49 2.46 -19.67
C SER A 247 6.99 3.52 -18.68
N SER A 248 7.18 4.76 -19.13
CA SER A 248 7.60 5.86 -18.27
C SER A 248 6.50 6.36 -17.34
N ASN A 249 5.23 6.07 -17.66
CA ASN A 249 4.06 6.52 -16.92
C ASN A 249 2.87 5.58 -17.15
N ILE A 250 1.76 5.89 -16.51
CA ILE A 250 0.45 5.26 -16.71
C ILE A 250 -0.39 6.09 -17.68
N GLN A 251 -1.08 5.42 -18.58
CA GLN A 251 -2.19 5.96 -19.35
C GLN A 251 -3.52 5.41 -18.83
N MET A 252 -4.57 6.23 -18.89
CA MET A 252 -5.94 5.84 -18.51
C MET A 252 -6.87 5.89 -19.70
N GLU A 253 -7.65 4.84 -19.87
CA GLU A 253 -8.73 4.77 -20.85
C GLU A 253 -10.05 4.46 -20.12
N LYS A 254 -11.13 5.16 -20.49
CA LYS A 254 -12.48 4.86 -20.01
C LYS A 254 -13.26 4.09 -21.07
N LYS A 255 -13.89 2.97 -20.68
CA LYS A 255 -14.75 2.13 -21.52
C LYS A 255 -16.10 1.91 -20.85
N GLU A 256 -17.16 1.85 -21.62
CA GLU A 256 -18.41 1.24 -21.16
C GLU A 256 -18.39 -0.26 -21.48
N VAL A 257 -18.64 -1.09 -20.49
CA VAL A 257 -18.57 -2.55 -20.62
C VAL A 257 -19.79 -3.22 -20.01
N THR A 258 -20.18 -4.35 -20.56
CA THR A 258 -21.29 -5.19 -20.09
C THR A 258 -20.81 -6.62 -19.89
N SER A 259 -21.66 -7.48 -19.33
CA SER A 259 -21.36 -8.92 -19.17
C SER A 259 -21.18 -9.70 -20.49
N LYS A 260 -21.43 -9.06 -21.64
CA LYS A 260 -21.21 -9.66 -22.96
C LYS A 260 -19.85 -9.29 -23.55
N ASP A 261 -19.18 -8.35 -22.94
CA ASP A 261 -17.91 -7.82 -23.40
C ASP A 261 -16.77 -8.56 -22.66
N LYS A 262 -15.66 -8.73 -23.36
CA LYS A 262 -14.38 -9.09 -22.76
C LYS A 262 -13.52 -7.83 -22.65
N LEU A 263 -12.96 -7.59 -21.48
CA LEU A 263 -12.02 -6.51 -21.30
C LEU A 263 -10.61 -7.03 -21.48
N THR A 264 -9.97 -6.66 -22.59
CA THR A 264 -8.56 -6.98 -22.84
C THR A 264 -7.65 -5.96 -22.20
N LEU A 265 -6.72 -6.43 -21.37
CA LEU A 265 -5.68 -5.65 -20.71
C LEU A 265 -4.33 -5.99 -21.36
N PRO A 266 -3.71 -5.06 -22.11
CA PRO A 266 -2.37 -5.26 -22.63
C PRO A 266 -1.36 -5.15 -21.49
N LEU A 267 -0.68 -6.23 -21.16
CA LEU A 267 0.32 -6.32 -20.11
C LEU A 267 1.70 -6.45 -20.75
N LYS A 268 2.63 -5.59 -20.38
CA LYS A 268 4.04 -5.68 -20.83
C LYS A 268 4.82 -6.73 -20.04
N GLU A 269 5.99 -7.09 -20.50
CA GLU A 269 6.94 -7.87 -19.72
C GLU A 269 7.25 -7.16 -18.40
N ASN A 270 7.19 -7.87 -17.28
CA ASN A 270 7.28 -7.33 -15.92
C ASN A 270 6.28 -6.20 -15.67
N GLY A 271 5.14 -6.26 -16.34
CA GLY A 271 4.12 -5.23 -16.39
C GLY A 271 2.85 -5.60 -15.65
N GLY A 272 1.90 -4.69 -15.73
CA GLY A 272 0.63 -4.87 -15.07
C GLY A 272 -0.40 -3.84 -15.48
N ALA A 273 -1.56 -3.93 -14.85
CA ALA A 273 -2.67 -3.01 -15.05
C ALA A 273 -3.49 -2.89 -13.77
N ALA A 274 -4.24 -1.80 -13.68
CA ALA A 274 -5.28 -1.63 -12.67
C ALA A 274 -6.57 -1.16 -13.34
N VAL A 275 -7.73 -1.60 -12.84
CA VAL A 275 -9.03 -1.20 -13.36
C VAL A 275 -9.98 -0.87 -12.23
N ILE A 276 -10.73 0.22 -12.37
CA ILE A 276 -11.90 0.51 -11.54
C ILE A 276 -13.16 0.25 -12.35
N PHE A 277 -14.07 -0.55 -11.82
CA PHE A 277 -15.40 -0.73 -12.39
C PHE A 277 -16.42 -0.03 -11.49
N SER A 278 -17.14 0.93 -12.05
CA SER A 278 -18.22 1.64 -11.36
C SER A 278 -19.53 1.54 -12.18
N LYS A 279 -20.67 1.43 -11.48
CA LYS A 279 -21.99 1.51 -12.10
C LYS A 279 -22.34 2.92 -12.58
N LYS A 280 -21.61 3.93 -12.08
CA LYS A 280 -21.77 5.34 -12.41
C LYS A 280 -20.48 5.90 -13.01
N ASP A 281 -20.62 6.87 -13.90
CA ASP A 281 -19.48 7.64 -14.41
C ASP A 281 -19.14 8.76 -13.42
N ASP A 282 -18.53 8.39 -12.31
CA ASP A 282 -18.31 9.25 -11.15
C ASP A 282 -16.87 9.24 -10.61
N LEU A 283 -15.93 8.69 -11.37
CA LEU A 283 -14.53 8.74 -10.96
C LEU A 283 -14.02 10.19 -10.98
N ARG A 284 -13.50 10.64 -9.85
CA ARG A 284 -12.80 11.91 -9.78
C ARG A 284 -11.46 11.81 -10.50
N LEU A 285 -11.36 12.47 -11.64
CA LEU A 285 -10.07 12.71 -12.27
C LEU A 285 -9.38 13.83 -11.48
N THR A 286 -8.38 13.49 -10.72
CA THR A 286 -7.62 14.45 -9.94
C THR A 286 -6.67 15.19 -10.88
N SER A 287 -6.93 16.48 -11.14
CA SER A 287 -5.97 17.37 -11.81
C SER A 287 -5.16 18.13 -10.75
N TYR A 288 -3.87 18.24 -10.97
CA TYR A 288 -2.94 18.89 -10.02
C TYR A 288 -2.77 20.38 -10.22
N ASP A 289 -3.48 21.00 -11.14
CA ASP A 289 -3.33 22.41 -11.49
C ASP A 289 -3.57 23.39 -10.31
N ASN A 290 -4.01 22.89 -9.15
CA ASN A 290 -4.34 23.68 -7.96
C ASN A 290 -3.66 23.22 -6.66
N TYR A 291 -2.59 22.38 -6.72
CA TYR A 291 -1.88 22.02 -5.51
C TYR A 291 -0.79 23.04 -5.17
N ASN A 292 -1.03 23.83 -4.15
CA ASN A 292 0.03 24.56 -3.46
C ASN A 292 0.81 23.57 -2.60
N TYR A 293 2.07 23.33 -2.95
CA TYR A 293 3.00 22.57 -2.12
C TYR A 293 3.34 23.37 -0.87
N PHE A 294 2.95 22.86 0.29
CA PHE A 294 3.51 23.30 1.56
C PHE A 294 4.58 22.29 1.95
N GLU A 295 5.82 22.62 1.73
CA GLU A 295 6.91 21.91 2.38
C GLU A 295 6.80 22.16 3.89
N ALA A 296 6.92 21.09 4.69
CA ALA A 296 6.82 21.20 6.15
C ALA A 296 7.88 22.16 6.73
N GLU A 297 8.99 22.34 6.02
CA GLU A 297 10.07 23.27 6.32
C GLU A 297 9.65 24.75 6.19
N ASN A 298 8.64 25.02 5.38
CA ASN A 298 8.06 26.38 5.20
C ASN A 298 6.79 26.59 6.02
N ALA A 299 6.37 25.62 6.81
CA ALA A 299 5.28 25.79 7.76
C ALA A 299 5.75 26.72 8.87
N ASN A 300 5.20 27.93 8.92
CA ASN A 300 5.44 28.85 10.04
C ASN A 300 4.80 28.22 11.28
N LEU A 301 5.62 27.54 12.08
CA LEU A 301 5.23 26.94 13.36
C LEU A 301 5.16 28.07 14.39
N GLY A 302 4.13 28.93 14.28
CA GLY A 302 3.83 29.96 15.26
C GLY A 302 3.41 29.41 16.61
#